data_0a01fbb37d13f29f3358f4c4ddddf908
#
_entry.id   0a01fbb37d13f29f3358f4c4ddddf908
#
_cell.length_a   1.000
_cell.length_b   1.000
_cell.length_c   1.000
_cell.angle_alpha   90.00
_cell.angle_beta   90.00
_cell.angle_gamma   90.00
#
_symmetry.space_group_name_H-M   'P 1'
#
loop_
_entity.id
_entity.type
_entity.pdbx_description
1 polymer ?
#
loop_
_entity_poly.entity_id
_entity_poly.type
_entity_poly.pdbx_seq_one_letter_code
_entity_poly.pdbx_strand_id
1 'polypeptide(L)'
;MTLNSIVANFQTFKLVDLLDILIIAFLIYQLLGFVNRTRAGQLAKGALIVLERNTNLSEIVRTGTPVNSAVNLEVLGTIFYEGTPLHDGAAIIEDGRIKAAGCVLPLSNNLDLGKDMGTRHRACLGIAENSDAIAIVVSEETGIISMAKNGVLMRHFDRQTLYTRLVDEMIPKETASEKSAAEGWKARGKRLLNWVNNKEEDEQQ
;
A
#
# COMPACT_ATOMS: atom_id res chain seq x y z
N MET A 1 20.84 11.65 17.06
CA MET A 1 20.89 10.47 16.16
C MET A 1 22.29 10.41 15.59
N THR A 2 23.09 9.44 15.97
CA THR A 2 24.51 9.37 15.59
C THR A 2 24.67 8.66 14.25
N LEU A 3 25.62 9.13 13.41
CA LEU A 3 25.92 8.58 12.09
C LEU A 3 26.09 7.04 12.10
N ASN A 4 26.60 6.48 13.19
CA ASN A 4 26.80 5.06 13.38
C ASN A 4 25.50 4.23 13.46
N SER A 5 24.37 4.83 13.87
CA SER A 5 23.06 4.14 13.88
C SER A 5 22.45 4.04 12.48
N ILE A 6 22.79 4.96 11.58
CA ILE A 6 22.33 4.96 10.19
C ILE A 6 23.07 3.88 9.39
N VAL A 7 24.39 3.78 9.59
CA VAL A 7 25.25 2.80 8.88
C VAL A 7 24.93 1.35 9.31
N ALA A 8 24.58 1.13 10.59
CA ALA A 8 24.21 -0.18 11.09
C ALA A 8 22.88 -0.69 10.49
N ASN A 9 21.94 0.20 10.20
CA ASN A 9 20.68 -0.16 9.55
C ASN A 9 20.86 -0.55 8.08
N PHE A 10 21.87 -0.02 7.38
CA PHE A 10 22.16 -0.39 5.99
C PHE A 10 22.72 -1.83 5.83
N GLN A 11 23.29 -2.41 6.88
CA GLN A 11 23.87 -3.77 6.82
C GLN A 11 22.82 -4.89 7.00
N THR A 12 21.60 -4.58 7.41
CA THR A 12 20.50 -5.55 7.55
C THR A 12 19.58 -5.60 6.31
N PHE A 13 19.76 -4.68 5.36
CA PHE A 13 18.98 -4.62 4.13
C PHE A 13 19.33 -5.80 3.22
N LYS A 14 18.36 -6.67 2.99
CA LYS A 14 18.45 -7.71 1.97
C LYS A 14 18.10 -7.11 0.61
N LEU A 15 18.66 -7.68 -0.44
CA LEU A 15 18.37 -7.26 -1.82
C LEU A 15 16.85 -7.35 -2.14
N VAL A 16 16.16 -8.26 -1.47
CA VAL A 16 14.69 -8.43 -1.57
C VAL A 16 13.95 -7.21 -1.00
N ASP A 17 14.40 -6.69 0.15
CA ASP A 17 13.77 -5.51 0.77
C ASP A 17 13.90 -4.26 -0.12
N LEU A 18 15.02 -4.17 -0.84
CA LEU A 18 15.23 -3.10 -1.84
C LEU A 18 14.29 -3.27 -3.04
N LEU A 19 14.06 -4.49 -3.51
CA LEU A 19 13.11 -4.78 -4.59
C LEU A 19 11.67 -4.47 -4.17
N ASP A 20 11.28 -4.84 -2.96
CA ASP A 20 9.94 -4.55 -2.42
C ASP A 20 9.71 -3.03 -2.31
N ILE A 21 10.70 -2.29 -1.81
CA ILE A 21 10.64 -0.82 -1.74
C ILE A 21 10.53 -0.22 -3.14
N LEU A 22 11.30 -0.71 -4.12
CA LEU A 22 11.26 -0.23 -5.49
C LEU A 22 9.92 -0.52 -6.17
N ILE A 23 9.34 -1.70 -5.95
CA ILE A 23 8.02 -2.09 -6.47
C ILE A 23 6.95 -1.19 -5.87
N ILE A 24 6.95 -1.00 -4.56
CA ILE A 24 5.98 -0.15 -3.86
C ILE A 24 6.15 1.32 -4.28
N ALA A 25 7.36 1.84 -4.34
CA ALA A 25 7.65 3.20 -4.80
C ALA A 25 7.22 3.42 -6.25
N PHE A 26 7.47 2.44 -7.13
CA PHE A 26 7.02 2.47 -8.52
C PHE A 26 5.50 2.46 -8.63
N LEU A 27 4.82 1.63 -7.84
CA LEU A 27 3.37 1.58 -7.76
C LEU A 27 2.76 2.91 -7.32
N ILE A 28 3.30 3.47 -6.24
CA ILE A 28 2.85 4.77 -5.73
C ILE A 28 3.13 5.87 -6.76
N TYR A 29 4.28 5.84 -7.44
CA TYR A 29 4.62 6.79 -8.50
C TYR A 29 3.64 6.73 -9.68
N GLN A 30 3.28 5.53 -10.13
CA GLN A 30 2.32 5.34 -11.22
C GLN A 30 0.93 5.79 -10.82
N LEU A 31 0.49 5.44 -9.60
CA LEU A 31 -0.80 5.87 -9.07
C LEU A 31 -0.91 7.40 -8.95
N LEU A 32 0.15 8.04 -8.48
CA LEU A 32 0.21 9.50 -8.35
C LEU A 32 0.37 10.22 -9.70
N GLY A 33 1.04 9.60 -10.66
CA GLY A 33 1.10 10.08 -12.04
C GLY A 33 -0.28 10.18 -12.69
N PHE A 34 -1.16 9.24 -12.38
CA PHE A 34 -2.55 9.22 -12.80
C PHE A 34 -3.33 10.44 -12.27
N VAL A 35 -3.20 10.75 -10.99
CA VAL A 35 -3.94 11.85 -10.33
C VAL A 35 -3.50 13.24 -10.82
N ASN A 36 -2.26 13.42 -11.28
CA ASN A 36 -1.70 14.75 -11.55
C ASN A 36 -1.61 15.20 -13.00
N ARG A 37 -1.83 14.34 -13.97
CA ARG A 37 -1.93 14.80 -15.35
C ARG A 37 -3.30 15.42 -15.55
N THR A 38 -3.34 16.74 -15.68
CA THR A 38 -4.51 17.63 -15.73
C THR A 38 -5.65 17.24 -16.68
N ARG A 39 -5.42 16.36 -17.64
CA ARG A 39 -6.45 15.66 -18.42
C ARG A 39 -6.86 14.33 -17.78
N ALA A 40 -5.96 13.61 -17.11
CA ALA A 40 -6.26 12.36 -16.41
C ALA A 40 -7.04 12.60 -15.11
N GLY A 41 -6.81 13.71 -14.41
CA GLY A 41 -7.60 14.08 -13.23
C GLY A 41 -9.09 14.35 -13.53
N GLN A 42 -9.41 14.78 -14.75
CA GLN A 42 -10.80 14.86 -15.20
C GLN A 42 -11.37 13.50 -15.67
N LEU A 43 -10.50 12.59 -16.13
CA LEU A 43 -10.87 11.24 -16.57
C LEU A 43 -10.95 10.25 -15.40
N ALA A 44 -10.33 10.57 -14.25
CA ALA A 44 -10.33 9.73 -13.07
C ALA A 44 -11.44 10.04 -12.06
N LYS A 45 -12.36 10.92 -12.40
CA LYS A 45 -13.54 11.18 -11.57
C LYS A 45 -14.29 9.86 -11.38
N GLY A 46 -14.51 9.50 -10.12
CA GLY A 46 -15.15 8.23 -9.78
C GLY A 46 -14.20 7.03 -9.66
N ALA A 47 -12.88 7.19 -9.76
CA ALA A 47 -11.97 6.08 -9.57
C ALA A 47 -12.07 5.53 -8.14
N LEU A 48 -12.16 4.19 -8.04
CA LEU A 48 -12.11 3.44 -6.79
C LEU A 48 -11.05 2.35 -6.90
N ILE A 49 -9.98 2.46 -6.13
CA ILE A 49 -8.82 1.57 -6.16
C ILE A 49 -8.65 0.95 -4.79
N VAL A 50 -8.48 -0.36 -4.74
CA VAL A 50 -8.24 -1.13 -3.50
C VAL A 50 -6.87 -1.79 -3.58
N LEU A 51 -6.03 -1.53 -2.60
CA LEU A 51 -4.74 -2.17 -2.41
C LEU A 51 -4.92 -3.32 -1.42
N GLU A 52 -4.80 -4.55 -1.90
CA GLU A 52 -4.82 -5.75 -1.07
C GLU A 52 -3.58 -5.77 -0.17
N ARG A 53 -3.75 -6.28 1.05
CA ARG A 53 -2.65 -6.47 2.01
C ARG A 53 -2.62 -7.91 2.50
N ASN A 54 -2.90 -8.15 3.78
CA ASN A 54 -2.87 -9.50 4.34
C ASN A 54 -4.20 -10.25 4.16
N THR A 55 -5.31 -9.52 4.15
CA THR A 55 -6.64 -10.10 3.95
C THR A 55 -6.83 -10.42 2.46
N ASN A 56 -7.06 -11.70 2.14
CA ASN A 56 -7.30 -12.15 0.78
C ASN A 56 -8.62 -11.62 0.23
N LEU A 57 -8.59 -10.93 -0.91
CA LEU A 57 -9.77 -10.35 -1.58
C LEU A 57 -10.24 -11.16 -2.79
N SER A 58 -9.87 -12.45 -2.90
CA SER A 58 -10.23 -13.30 -4.05
C SER A 58 -11.72 -13.31 -4.35
N GLU A 59 -12.57 -13.28 -3.34
CA GLU A 59 -14.04 -13.23 -3.53
C GLU A 59 -14.47 -11.91 -4.21
N ILE A 60 -13.86 -10.81 -3.86
CA ILE A 60 -14.09 -9.51 -4.49
C ILE A 60 -13.56 -9.51 -5.93
N VAL A 61 -12.35 -10.01 -6.15
CA VAL A 61 -11.72 -10.13 -7.48
C VAL A 61 -12.61 -10.92 -8.45
N ARG A 62 -13.27 -11.98 -7.99
CA ARG A 62 -14.19 -12.81 -8.81
C ARG A 62 -15.42 -12.06 -9.28
N THR A 63 -15.82 -10.98 -8.63
CA THR A 63 -16.99 -10.18 -9.06
C THR A 63 -16.69 -9.27 -10.24
N GLY A 64 -15.41 -9.01 -10.51
CA GLY A 64 -14.94 -8.12 -11.56
C GLY A 64 -14.41 -8.83 -12.80
N THR A 65 -13.93 -8.06 -13.74
CA THR A 65 -13.27 -8.55 -14.96
C THR A 65 -11.78 -8.71 -14.71
N PRO A 66 -11.18 -9.90 -14.93
CA PRO A 66 -9.74 -10.10 -14.79
C PRO A 66 -8.94 -9.21 -15.76
N VAL A 67 -7.95 -8.49 -15.24
CA VAL A 67 -7.08 -7.62 -16.03
C VAL A 67 -5.65 -8.15 -16.06
N ASN A 68 -5.13 -8.56 -14.92
CA ASN A 68 -3.79 -9.12 -14.71
C ASN A 68 -2.67 -8.32 -15.38
N SER A 69 -2.68 -7.02 -15.22
CA SER A 69 -1.72 -6.08 -15.82
C SER A 69 -0.84 -5.43 -14.75
N ALA A 70 0.37 -5.01 -15.16
CA ALA A 70 1.16 -4.08 -14.34
C ALA A 70 0.38 -2.78 -14.10
N VAL A 71 0.58 -2.17 -12.94
CA VAL A 71 -0.02 -0.86 -12.64
C VAL A 71 0.69 0.21 -13.45
N ASN A 72 -0.03 0.84 -14.36
CA ASN A 72 0.44 1.99 -15.13
C ASN A 72 -0.71 2.96 -15.42
N LEU A 73 -0.33 4.17 -15.81
CA LEU A 73 -1.27 5.27 -16.03
C LEU A 73 -2.27 4.98 -17.15
N GLU A 74 -1.80 4.37 -18.23
CA GLU A 74 -2.58 4.09 -19.44
C GLU A 74 -3.67 3.06 -19.15
N VAL A 75 -3.34 1.98 -18.44
CA VAL A 75 -4.31 0.95 -18.04
C VAL A 75 -5.31 1.50 -17.04
N LEU A 76 -4.87 2.22 -16.00
CA LEU A 76 -5.79 2.85 -15.05
C LEU A 76 -6.70 3.87 -15.74
N GLY A 77 -6.14 4.68 -16.66
CA GLY A 77 -6.91 5.63 -17.45
C GLY A 77 -7.98 4.96 -18.31
N THR A 78 -7.69 3.78 -18.87
CA THR A 78 -8.63 2.98 -19.64
C THR A 78 -9.71 2.36 -18.75
N ILE A 79 -9.34 1.83 -17.60
CA ILE A 79 -10.28 1.24 -16.62
C ILE A 79 -11.30 2.28 -16.18
N PHE A 80 -10.84 3.46 -15.77
CA PHE A 80 -11.70 4.50 -15.23
C PHE A 80 -12.20 5.52 -16.27
N TYR A 81 -12.08 5.18 -17.56
CA TYR A 81 -12.69 6.00 -18.61
C TYR A 81 -14.21 5.83 -18.56
N GLU A 82 -14.91 6.95 -18.44
CA GLU A 82 -16.37 6.99 -18.35
C GLU A 82 -17.02 6.33 -19.58
N GLY A 83 -18.02 5.48 -19.34
CA GLY A 83 -18.72 4.74 -20.39
C GLY A 83 -18.10 3.37 -20.74
N THR A 84 -16.97 2.95 -20.12
CA THR A 84 -16.48 1.58 -20.27
C THR A 84 -17.11 0.67 -19.23
N PRO A 85 -17.28 -0.65 -19.48
CA PRO A 85 -17.79 -1.58 -18.48
C PRO A 85 -16.92 -1.70 -17.25
N LEU A 86 -15.62 -1.35 -17.32
CA LEU A 86 -14.65 -1.50 -16.24
C LEU A 86 -14.69 -0.34 -15.23
N HIS A 87 -15.28 0.81 -15.58
CA HIS A 87 -15.25 2.00 -14.72
C HIS A 87 -16.25 1.92 -13.56
N ASP A 88 -17.27 1.06 -13.69
CA ASP A 88 -18.30 0.88 -12.66
C ASP A 88 -17.88 -0.22 -11.68
N GLY A 89 -17.21 0.19 -10.63
CA GLY A 89 -16.67 -0.69 -9.60
C GLY A 89 -15.24 -0.34 -9.21
N ALA A 90 -14.61 -1.25 -8.47
CA ALA A 90 -13.25 -1.05 -7.98
C ALA A 90 -12.22 -1.78 -8.85
N ALA A 91 -11.01 -1.19 -8.96
CA ALA A 91 -9.82 -1.90 -9.40
C ALA A 91 -9.08 -2.47 -8.19
N ILE A 92 -8.85 -3.77 -8.18
CA ILE A 92 -8.12 -4.46 -7.11
C ILE A 92 -6.66 -4.63 -7.52
N ILE A 93 -5.77 -4.15 -6.67
CA ILE A 93 -4.31 -4.27 -6.85
C ILE A 93 -3.78 -5.23 -5.77
N GLU A 94 -3.13 -6.29 -6.22
CA GLU A 94 -2.45 -7.30 -5.41
C GLU A 94 -1.04 -7.50 -5.96
N ASP A 95 -0.03 -7.54 -5.11
CA ASP A 95 1.38 -7.74 -5.47
C ASP A 95 1.86 -6.86 -6.64
N GLY A 96 1.48 -5.58 -6.61
CA GLY A 96 1.88 -4.64 -7.64
C GLY A 96 1.19 -4.82 -8.99
N ARG A 97 0.15 -5.61 -9.08
CA ARG A 97 -0.60 -5.86 -10.32
C ARG A 97 -2.07 -5.55 -10.16
N ILE A 98 -2.68 -5.00 -11.20
CA ILE A 98 -4.14 -4.88 -11.29
C ILE A 98 -4.69 -6.28 -11.56
N LYS A 99 -5.29 -6.91 -10.59
CA LYS A 99 -5.86 -8.27 -10.73
C LYS A 99 -7.16 -8.24 -11.51
N ALA A 100 -8.07 -7.36 -11.11
CA ALA A 100 -9.37 -7.20 -11.75
C ALA A 100 -9.84 -5.75 -11.66
N ALA A 101 -10.82 -5.39 -12.49
CA ALA A 101 -11.49 -4.10 -12.49
C ALA A 101 -13.01 -4.29 -12.61
N GLY A 102 -13.78 -3.26 -12.25
CA GLY A 102 -15.24 -3.37 -12.15
C GLY A 102 -15.69 -4.28 -11.00
N CYS A 103 -14.89 -4.43 -9.96
CA CYS A 103 -15.20 -5.28 -8.82
C CYS A 103 -16.26 -4.63 -7.92
N VAL A 104 -17.20 -5.45 -7.43
CA VAL A 104 -18.25 -5.02 -6.51
C VAL A 104 -17.74 -5.12 -5.08
N LEU A 105 -17.82 -4.00 -4.36
CA LEU A 105 -17.42 -3.93 -2.96
C LEU A 105 -18.63 -3.91 -2.02
N PRO A 106 -18.49 -4.38 -0.77
CA PRO A 106 -19.50 -4.20 0.25
C PRO A 106 -19.69 -2.70 0.53
N LEU A 107 -20.94 -2.29 0.77
CA LEU A 107 -21.25 -0.92 1.12
C LEU A 107 -21.29 -0.76 2.65
N SER A 108 -20.62 0.25 3.17
CA SER A 108 -20.75 0.64 4.57
C SER A 108 -22.18 1.07 4.88
N ASN A 109 -22.68 0.65 6.04
CA ASN A 109 -23.96 1.06 6.59
C ASN A 109 -23.82 2.28 7.52
N ASN A 110 -22.64 2.89 7.60
CA ASN A 110 -22.41 4.06 8.43
C ASN A 110 -23.27 5.24 7.96
N LEU A 111 -24.19 5.70 8.82
CA LEU A 111 -25.10 6.81 8.56
C LEU A 111 -24.47 8.18 8.80
N ASP A 112 -23.30 8.23 9.45
CA ASP A 112 -22.59 9.48 9.75
C ASP A 112 -21.77 10.00 8.55
N LEU A 113 -21.78 9.26 7.44
CA LEU A 113 -21.20 9.74 6.19
C LEU A 113 -22.01 10.94 5.68
N GLY A 114 -21.33 12.04 5.40
CA GLY A 114 -21.95 13.26 4.91
C GLY A 114 -22.79 13.02 3.64
N LYS A 115 -23.82 13.83 3.43
CA LYS A 115 -24.74 13.72 2.28
C LYS A 115 -24.05 13.84 0.91
N ASP A 116 -22.84 14.37 0.88
CA ASP A 116 -21.97 14.53 -0.28
C ASP A 116 -21.15 13.26 -0.62
N MET A 117 -21.35 12.17 0.12
CA MET A 117 -20.66 10.91 -0.09
C MET A 117 -21.58 9.90 -0.78
N GLY A 118 -21.33 9.71 -2.09
CA GLY A 118 -22.03 8.74 -2.92
C GLY A 118 -21.64 7.28 -2.64
N THR A 119 -22.18 6.38 -3.46
CA THR A 119 -22.01 4.93 -3.34
C THR A 119 -20.54 4.49 -3.34
N ARG A 120 -19.65 5.15 -4.12
CA ARG A 120 -18.22 4.84 -4.16
C ARG A 120 -17.50 5.13 -2.83
N HIS A 121 -17.85 6.19 -2.12
CA HIS A 121 -17.31 6.45 -0.78
C HIS A 121 -17.80 5.40 0.23
N ARG A 122 -19.05 4.99 0.14
CA ARG A 122 -19.60 3.92 0.97
C ARG A 122 -18.95 2.58 0.67
N ALA A 123 -18.65 2.29 -0.59
CA ALA A 123 -17.92 1.10 -0.99
C ALA A 123 -16.46 1.14 -0.51
N CYS A 124 -15.80 2.30 -0.62
CA CYS A 124 -14.45 2.52 -0.12
C CYS A 124 -14.36 2.28 1.39
N LEU A 125 -15.31 2.79 2.16
CA LEU A 125 -15.38 2.55 3.59
C LEU A 125 -15.75 1.10 3.91
N GLY A 126 -16.71 0.52 3.19
CA GLY A 126 -17.20 -0.84 3.43
C GLY A 126 -16.13 -1.91 3.28
N ILE A 127 -15.23 -1.80 2.27
CA ILE A 127 -14.12 -2.73 2.16
C ILE A 127 -13.11 -2.54 3.30
N ALA A 128 -12.86 -1.30 3.75
CA ALA A 128 -11.95 -1.01 4.84
C ALA A 128 -12.49 -1.40 6.23
N GLU A 129 -13.81 -1.58 6.38
CA GLU A 129 -14.45 -2.12 7.57
C GLU A 129 -14.30 -3.65 7.66
N ASN A 130 -14.20 -4.32 6.51
CA ASN A 130 -14.23 -5.78 6.40
C ASN A 130 -12.85 -6.39 6.09
N SER A 131 -11.80 -5.58 5.94
CA SER A 131 -10.45 -6.04 5.63
C SER A 131 -9.39 -5.05 6.12
N ASP A 132 -8.12 -5.44 6.04
CA ASP A 132 -6.98 -4.56 6.26
C ASP A 132 -6.52 -3.83 4.99
N ALA A 133 -7.26 -3.98 3.90
CA ALA A 133 -6.99 -3.32 2.63
C ALA A 133 -7.04 -1.78 2.75
N ILE A 134 -6.30 -1.12 1.87
CA ILE A 134 -6.36 0.33 1.73
C ILE A 134 -7.21 0.64 0.51
N ALA A 135 -8.28 1.38 0.68
CA ALA A 135 -9.13 1.81 -0.42
C ALA A 135 -8.97 3.31 -0.67
N ILE A 136 -8.87 3.70 -1.95
CA ILE A 136 -8.71 5.08 -2.39
C ILE A 136 -9.84 5.40 -3.35
N VAL A 137 -10.54 6.48 -3.09
CA VAL A 137 -11.64 6.95 -3.94
C VAL A 137 -11.43 8.40 -4.38
N VAL A 138 -11.71 8.67 -5.64
CA VAL A 138 -11.79 10.02 -6.20
C VAL A 138 -13.26 10.35 -6.43
N SER A 139 -13.76 11.41 -5.80
CA SER A 139 -15.15 11.83 -5.96
C SER A 139 -15.46 12.17 -7.41
N GLU A 140 -16.57 11.66 -7.94
CA GLU A 140 -17.04 12.01 -9.29
C GLU A 140 -17.43 13.49 -9.41
N GLU A 141 -18.07 14.03 -8.38
CA GLU A 141 -18.57 15.38 -8.38
C GLU A 141 -17.48 16.41 -8.13
N THR A 142 -16.64 16.16 -7.11
CA THR A 142 -15.72 17.18 -6.61
C THR A 142 -14.26 16.93 -6.98
N GLY A 143 -13.91 15.72 -7.40
CA GLY A 143 -12.52 15.30 -7.61
C GLY A 143 -11.70 15.16 -6.33
N ILE A 144 -12.35 15.29 -5.16
CA ILE A 144 -11.66 15.15 -3.88
C ILE A 144 -11.20 13.70 -3.69
N ILE A 145 -9.93 13.54 -3.33
CA ILE A 145 -9.34 12.23 -3.05
C ILE A 145 -9.57 11.90 -1.59
N SER A 146 -10.10 10.69 -1.34
CA SER A 146 -10.28 10.14 0.00
C SER A 146 -9.64 8.75 0.08
N MET A 147 -9.23 8.35 1.27
CA MET A 147 -8.64 7.05 1.55
C MET A 147 -9.34 6.44 2.77
N ALA A 148 -9.70 5.17 2.68
CA ALA A 148 -10.25 4.41 3.79
C ALA A 148 -9.28 3.31 4.22
N LYS A 149 -9.15 3.13 5.52
CA LYS A 149 -8.40 2.05 6.16
C LYS A 149 -8.95 1.77 7.55
N ASN A 150 -9.04 0.48 7.93
CA ASN A 150 -9.53 0.04 9.24
C ASN A 150 -10.86 0.71 9.64
N GLY A 151 -11.80 0.84 8.71
CA GLY A 151 -13.09 1.44 8.94
C GLY A 151 -13.08 2.98 9.11
N VAL A 152 -11.96 3.66 8.82
CA VAL A 152 -11.85 5.12 8.92
C VAL A 152 -11.65 5.72 7.54
N LEU A 153 -12.51 6.66 7.15
CA LEU A 153 -12.40 7.43 5.91
C LEU A 153 -11.72 8.78 6.18
N MET A 154 -10.59 9.00 5.54
CA MET A 154 -9.84 10.26 5.54
C MET A 154 -10.01 10.96 4.20
N ARG A 155 -10.21 12.28 4.22
CA ARG A 155 -10.55 13.06 3.02
C ARG A 155 -9.51 14.16 2.73
N HIS A 156 -9.66 14.79 1.55
CA HIS A 156 -8.87 15.95 1.13
C HIS A 156 -7.38 15.68 0.99
N PHE A 157 -7.03 14.49 0.48
CA PHE A 157 -5.66 14.23 0.12
C PHE A 157 -5.25 15.01 -1.13
N ASP A 158 -4.07 15.62 -1.06
CA ASP A 158 -3.30 16.01 -2.23
C ASP A 158 -2.27 14.91 -2.57
N ARG A 159 -1.49 15.14 -3.63
CA ARG A 159 -0.46 14.20 -4.07
C ARG A 159 0.54 13.86 -2.97
N GLN A 160 1.05 14.87 -2.28
CA GLN A 160 2.14 14.69 -1.32
C GLN A 160 1.66 13.98 -0.06
N THR A 161 0.50 14.38 0.46
CA THR A 161 -0.10 13.78 1.65
C THR A 161 -0.54 12.34 1.39
N LEU A 162 -1.13 12.05 0.23
CA LEU A 162 -1.48 10.69 -0.16
C LEU A 162 -0.23 9.81 -0.29
N TYR A 163 0.82 10.32 -0.96
CA TYR A 163 2.09 9.60 -1.11
C TYR A 163 2.68 9.24 0.26
N THR A 164 2.84 10.23 1.12
CA THR A 164 3.41 10.03 2.45
C THR A 164 2.60 9.00 3.25
N ARG A 165 1.27 9.12 3.18
CA ARG A 165 0.39 8.19 3.89
C ARG A 165 0.48 6.76 3.35
N LEU A 166 0.51 6.58 2.03
CA LEU A 166 0.65 5.25 1.42
C LEU A 166 2.01 4.62 1.74
N VAL A 167 3.10 5.39 1.68
CA VAL A 167 4.43 4.92 2.08
C VAL A 167 4.41 4.44 3.54
N ASP A 168 3.85 5.24 4.45
CA ASP A 168 3.74 4.88 5.87
C ASP A 168 2.93 3.61 6.13
N GLU A 169 1.95 3.32 5.28
CA GLU A 169 1.04 2.21 5.45
C GLU A 169 1.48 0.93 4.72
N MET A 170 2.18 1.08 3.59
CA MET A 170 2.58 -0.04 2.73
C MET A 170 3.98 -0.55 3.06
N ILE A 171 4.88 0.31 3.57
CA ILE A 171 6.21 -0.13 3.98
C ILE A 171 6.13 -0.70 5.39
N PRO A 172 6.52 -1.97 5.60
CA PRO A 172 6.53 -2.57 6.92
C PRO A 172 7.44 -1.76 7.85
N LYS A 173 6.87 -1.20 8.90
CA LYS A 173 7.69 -0.64 9.99
C LYS A 173 8.31 -1.84 10.70
N GLU A 174 9.65 -1.93 10.72
CA GLU A 174 10.35 -2.94 11.54
C GLU A 174 9.72 -2.96 12.94
N THR A 175 9.11 -4.07 13.28
CA THR A 175 8.48 -4.20 14.59
C THR A 175 9.56 -4.18 15.67
N ALA A 176 9.24 -3.64 16.85
CA ALA A 176 10.16 -3.66 18.01
C ALA A 176 10.67 -5.09 18.34
N SER A 177 9.89 -6.11 17.96
CA SER A 177 10.23 -7.54 18.07
C SER A 177 11.38 -7.94 17.13
N GLU A 178 11.40 -7.45 15.88
CA GLU A 178 12.47 -7.76 14.92
C GLU A 178 13.78 -7.06 15.29
N LYS A 179 13.70 -5.81 15.80
CA LYS A 179 14.85 -5.10 16.36
C LYS A 179 15.45 -5.83 17.56
N SER A 180 14.61 -6.31 18.47
CA SER A 180 15.03 -7.08 19.63
C SER A 180 15.66 -8.43 19.24
N ALA A 181 15.11 -9.12 18.24
CA ALA A 181 15.69 -10.34 17.70
C ALA A 181 17.05 -10.10 17.04
N ALA A 182 17.17 -9.07 16.20
CA ALA A 182 18.42 -8.71 15.53
C ALA A 182 19.52 -8.30 16.54
N GLU A 183 19.18 -7.55 17.59
CA GLU A 183 20.10 -7.23 18.69
C GLU A 183 20.51 -8.48 19.47
N GLY A 184 19.60 -9.40 19.72
CA GLY A 184 19.85 -10.68 20.37
C GLY A 184 20.84 -11.55 19.56
N TRP A 185 20.71 -11.59 18.23
CA TRP A 185 21.65 -12.32 17.36
C TRP A 185 23.03 -11.66 17.30
N LYS A 186 23.10 -10.32 17.27
CA LYS A 186 24.37 -9.57 17.33
C LYS A 186 25.10 -9.80 18.66
N ALA A 187 24.36 -9.80 19.78
CA ALA A 187 24.93 -10.07 21.11
C ALA A 187 25.43 -11.52 21.25
N ARG A 188 24.73 -12.50 20.63
CA ARG A 188 25.20 -13.90 20.57
C ARG A 188 26.45 -14.05 19.70
N GLY A 189 26.49 -13.41 18.52
CA GLY A 189 27.66 -13.43 17.63
C GLY A 189 28.88 -12.86 18.31
N LYS A 190 28.76 -11.76 19.05
CA LYS A 190 29.84 -11.13 19.79
C LYS A 190 30.38 -12.01 20.94
N ARG A 191 29.50 -12.73 21.64
CA ARG A 191 29.90 -13.72 22.68
C ARG A 191 30.62 -14.90 22.09
N LEU A 192 30.22 -15.40 20.92
CA LEU A 192 30.92 -16.50 20.24
C LEU A 192 32.32 -16.08 19.77
N LEU A 193 32.43 -14.87 19.17
CA LEU A 193 33.74 -14.34 18.75
C LEU A 193 34.70 -14.18 19.96
N ASN A 194 34.22 -13.63 21.07
CA ASN A 194 35.05 -13.50 22.28
C ASN A 194 35.45 -14.86 22.88
N TRP A 195 34.57 -15.85 22.79
CA TRP A 195 34.89 -17.22 23.26
C TRP A 195 35.93 -17.87 22.36
N VAL A 196 35.87 -17.72 21.06
CA VAL A 196 36.88 -18.23 20.10
C VAL A 196 38.25 -17.59 20.36
N ASN A 197 38.29 -16.25 20.47
CA ASN A 197 39.55 -15.53 20.70
C ASN A 197 40.20 -15.91 22.05
N ASN A 198 39.43 -16.07 23.13
CA ASN A 198 40.00 -16.51 24.43
C ASN A 198 40.54 -17.94 24.37
N LYS A 199 39.95 -18.81 23.52
CA LYS A 199 40.43 -20.17 23.38
C LYS A 199 41.77 -20.28 22.63
N GLU A 200 42.00 -19.37 21.66
CA GLU A 200 43.27 -19.26 20.94
C GLU A 200 44.42 -18.74 21.84
N GLU A 201 44.10 -17.89 22.85
CA GLU A 201 45.08 -17.41 23.82
C GLU A 201 45.48 -18.48 24.85
N ASP A 202 44.56 -19.37 25.25
CA ASP A 202 44.80 -20.46 26.18
C ASP A 202 45.61 -21.63 25.54
N GLU A 203 45.57 -21.81 24.20
CA GLU A 203 46.34 -22.84 23.48
C GLU A 203 47.78 -22.42 23.17
N GLN A 204 48.14 -21.15 23.42
CA GLN A 204 49.48 -20.61 23.19
C GLN A 204 50.35 -20.44 24.43
N GLN A 205 49.86 -20.87 25.62
CA GLN A 205 50.60 -20.96 26.89
C GLN A 205 50.91 -22.42 27.25
#